data_4ffe6ffdcaa657ca8c3b367b81e7888e
#
_entry.id   4ffe6ffdcaa657ca8c3b367b81e7888e
#
_cell.length_a   1.000
_cell.length_b   1.000
_cell.length_c   1.000
_cell.angle_alpha   90.00
_cell.angle_beta   90.00
_cell.angle_gamma   90.00
#
_symmetry.space_group_name_H-M   'P 1'
#
loop_
_entity.id
_entity.type
_entity.pdbx_description
1 polymer ?
#
loop_
_entity_poly.entity_id
_entity_poly.type
_entity_poly.pdbx_seq_one_letter_code
_entity_poly.pdbx_strand_id
1 'polypeptide(L)'
;MQKGSALHYDRLDHVKRPASGGPEDLGQHAPRRMAIMSEIEEQERKIVNEFCHLLEKSKQLFNGLRDLPQYGHKQWQAYFGRTFDVYTKLWKFQQQHRQILDIKYGLKRWQIGEIASKIGQLYYHYYLRTSETNYLNEAFSFYAAIRARGYYSKASKEESLPYSHRSDLMVKKLRYYARFIVVCLLLKKMKLVRDLVRELAKQIDDYTATYEPEDQLEWSLVLGEIKSFIDADNLVNVVDLDSSSIVLSHRLSPLNTPPMEKVPSSHLSLQEILIIGNCCDQVKFSELTLDMFRMLQTLEREPQEDATQLYDASPAPGRVPFPENGGTGDGRPGKRENPHKYLLYKPSFSQLFVFLASGFKELPPNGVLLLYVSADGSFPNAKQPEDVGYDYGGVTTNSKREPDHSNKRNIQLKDMHCLYPGDLYPYTRKPLFLIMDSDNSHVFQHMPRFFGQPLVALMSPEDVPPAFHDQQHKGNLLTLFLHSPLTALCFVCHVVDVPVSLWDKAQGHLNRFMAEASRIVVLSYCLYPAYLQFYGDDFLRLLMLRFIFCHVVLKLHRMFKVRVPADACLAYSPQGSNYLPRSHPPIPESEVLDHPALQRTVLELAGVLDVRSLFSDLDEAD
;
A
#
# COMPACT_ATOMS: atom_id res chain seq x y z
N MET A 1 17.92 47.44 8.51
CA MET A 1 19.37 47.82 8.40
C MET A 1 19.97 46.89 7.36
N GLN A 2 20.13 47.44 6.16
CA GLN A 2 21.40 47.67 5.43
C GLN A 2 22.07 46.39 4.92
N LYS A 3 22.41 46.16 3.67
CA LYS A 3 22.69 46.92 2.39
C LYS A 3 22.84 45.82 1.35
N GLY A 4 22.35 45.75 0.15
CA GLY A 4 22.61 46.69 -0.92
C GLY A 4 23.93 46.39 -1.66
N SER A 5 23.88 45.68 -2.79
CA SER A 5 24.90 45.91 -3.84
C SER A 5 24.27 45.60 -5.22
N ALA A 6 24.09 46.68 -5.95
CA ALA A 6 23.83 46.72 -7.36
C ALA A 6 25.14 46.48 -8.14
N LEU A 7 25.08 45.74 -9.22
CA LEU A 7 26.16 45.67 -10.20
C LEU A 7 25.75 46.37 -11.47
N HIS A 8 26.60 47.33 -11.80
CA HIS A 8 26.58 48.29 -12.90
C HIS A 8 26.60 47.61 -14.28
N TYR A 9 25.74 48.13 -15.15
CA TYR A 9 25.93 48.11 -16.61
C TYR A 9 26.91 49.23 -17.00
N ASP A 10 28.04 48.86 -17.56
CA ASP A 10 28.91 49.79 -18.25
C ASP A 10 28.67 49.75 -19.76
N ARG A 11 28.31 50.94 -20.27
CA ARG A 11 28.27 51.25 -21.69
C ARG A 11 29.72 51.42 -22.17
N LEU A 12 30.07 50.80 -23.28
CA LEU A 12 31.19 51.22 -24.12
C LEU A 12 30.69 51.50 -25.54
N ASP A 13 30.38 52.77 -25.77
CA ASP A 13 30.41 53.37 -27.09
C ASP A 13 31.88 53.67 -27.43
N HIS A 14 32.34 53.17 -28.56
CA HIS A 14 33.26 53.82 -29.50
C HIS A 14 33.60 52.82 -30.63
N VAL A 15 32.88 52.92 -31.75
CA VAL A 15 33.31 52.30 -33.01
C VAL A 15 33.79 53.42 -33.94
N LYS A 16 35.09 53.47 -34.17
CA LYS A 16 35.70 54.16 -35.28
C LYS A 16 35.37 53.44 -36.58
N ARG A 17 34.87 54.22 -37.56
CA ARG A 17 34.76 53.77 -38.95
C ARG A 17 36.17 53.70 -39.58
N PRO A 18 36.49 52.65 -40.33
CA PRO A 18 37.50 52.72 -41.38
C PRO A 18 36.84 52.84 -42.74
N ALA A 19 37.58 53.46 -43.63
CA ALA A 19 37.23 53.93 -44.94
C ALA A 19 37.02 52.80 -45.99
N SER A 20 36.26 53.18 -47.00
CA SER A 20 36.07 52.62 -48.36
C SER A 20 37.12 51.59 -48.83
N GLY A 21 36.69 50.36 -49.04
CA GLY A 21 37.35 49.35 -49.89
C GLY A 21 36.28 48.69 -50.76
N GLY A 22 36.57 48.55 -52.02
CA GLY A 22 35.72 48.29 -53.16
C GLY A 22 34.88 46.99 -53.16
N PRO A 23 34.10 46.78 -54.21
CA PRO A 23 33.09 45.72 -54.30
C PRO A 23 33.67 44.44 -54.90
N GLU A 24 34.28 43.63 -54.09
CA GLU A 24 34.67 42.24 -54.50
C GLU A 24 34.68 41.39 -53.24
N ASP A 25 33.59 40.78 -52.88
CA ASP A 25 33.48 39.45 -52.21
C ASP A 25 32.06 39.08 -51.68
N LEU A 26 31.02 39.49 -52.39
CA LEU A 26 29.64 39.12 -52.02
C LEU A 26 29.16 37.79 -52.63
N GLY A 27 29.98 37.15 -53.49
CA GLY A 27 29.57 35.93 -54.22
C GLY A 27 29.85 34.60 -53.54
N GLN A 28 30.82 34.53 -52.61
CA GLN A 28 31.24 33.25 -51.98
C GLN A 28 30.64 32.98 -50.60
N HIS A 29 30.08 33.99 -49.93
CA HIS A 29 29.47 33.80 -48.60
C HIS A 29 28.03 33.29 -48.64
N ALA A 30 27.26 33.51 -49.70
CA ALA A 30 25.89 33.08 -49.84
C ALA A 30 25.73 31.54 -49.95
N PRO A 31 26.51 30.81 -50.79
CA PRO A 31 26.38 29.34 -50.87
C PRO A 31 26.83 28.65 -49.57
N ARG A 32 27.86 29.20 -48.90
CA ARG A 32 28.33 28.63 -47.63
C ARG A 32 27.33 28.86 -46.50
N ARG A 33 26.63 30.00 -46.45
CA ARG A 33 25.50 30.24 -45.52
C ARG A 33 24.31 29.32 -45.82
N MET A 34 23.96 29.12 -47.08
CA MET A 34 22.88 28.20 -47.45
C MET A 34 23.22 26.74 -47.13
N ALA A 35 24.47 26.30 -47.29
CA ALA A 35 24.91 24.95 -46.90
C ALA A 35 24.85 24.77 -45.38
N ILE A 36 25.32 25.74 -44.58
CA ILE A 36 25.22 25.71 -43.10
C ILE A 36 23.76 25.73 -42.65
N MET A 37 22.88 26.51 -43.27
CA MET A 37 21.46 26.54 -42.95
C MET A 37 20.80 25.19 -43.26
N SER A 38 21.15 24.56 -44.38
CA SER A 38 20.66 23.22 -44.76
C SER A 38 21.13 22.13 -43.77
N GLU A 39 22.38 22.19 -43.33
CA GLU A 39 22.92 21.27 -42.31
C GLU A 39 22.21 21.43 -40.94
N ILE A 40 21.95 22.66 -40.54
CA ILE A 40 21.20 22.97 -39.28
C ILE A 40 19.76 22.43 -39.37
N GLU A 41 19.07 22.67 -40.50
CA GLU A 41 17.71 22.16 -40.71
C GLU A 41 17.65 20.64 -40.73
N GLU A 42 18.64 19.99 -41.32
CA GLU A 42 18.72 18.54 -41.30
C GLU A 42 18.98 17.98 -39.90
N GLN A 43 19.83 18.63 -39.14
CA GLN A 43 20.10 18.28 -37.74
C GLN A 43 18.84 18.46 -36.87
N GLU A 44 18.13 19.56 -37.01
CA GLU A 44 16.85 19.81 -36.32
C GLU A 44 15.80 18.75 -36.67
N ARG A 45 15.70 18.35 -37.93
CA ARG A 45 14.80 17.28 -38.39
C ARG A 45 15.18 15.92 -37.79
N LYS A 46 16.46 15.60 -37.69
CA LYS A 46 16.93 14.37 -37.00
C LYS A 46 16.52 14.37 -35.54
N ILE A 47 16.62 15.51 -34.83
CA ILE A 47 16.21 15.65 -33.43
C ILE A 47 14.70 15.41 -33.29
N VAL A 48 13.88 16.01 -34.14
CA VAL A 48 12.42 15.82 -34.12
C VAL A 48 12.04 14.36 -34.39
N ASN A 49 12.67 13.73 -35.38
CA ASN A 49 12.42 12.34 -35.72
C ASN A 49 12.81 11.39 -34.59
N GLU A 50 13.95 11.61 -33.95
CA GLU A 50 14.40 10.83 -32.79
C GLU A 50 13.43 10.99 -31.60
N PHE A 51 12.98 12.19 -31.33
CA PHE A 51 11.97 12.44 -30.29
C PHE A 51 10.66 11.69 -30.57
N CYS A 52 10.15 11.77 -31.81
CA CYS A 52 8.94 11.05 -32.21
C CYS A 52 9.11 9.53 -32.07
N HIS A 53 10.26 9.00 -32.48
CA HIS A 53 10.58 7.59 -32.33
C HIS A 53 10.61 7.15 -30.85
N LEU A 54 11.30 7.89 -29.99
CA LEU A 54 11.36 7.62 -28.55
C LEU A 54 9.97 7.71 -27.90
N LEU A 55 9.17 8.72 -28.28
CA LEU A 55 7.81 8.91 -27.76
C LEU A 55 6.91 7.73 -28.14
N GLU A 56 6.93 7.32 -29.40
CA GLU A 56 6.10 6.19 -29.88
C GLU A 56 6.55 4.87 -29.23
N LYS A 57 7.85 4.60 -29.20
CA LYS A 57 8.41 3.43 -28.54
C LYS A 57 8.08 3.38 -27.04
N SER A 58 8.11 4.54 -26.36
CA SER A 58 7.72 4.60 -24.95
C SER A 58 6.26 4.23 -24.72
N LYS A 59 5.35 4.69 -25.60
CA LYS A 59 3.92 4.33 -25.54
C LYS A 59 3.68 2.84 -25.77
N GLN A 60 4.35 2.25 -26.78
CA GLN A 60 4.24 0.82 -27.08
C GLN A 60 4.71 -0.03 -25.90
N LEU A 61 5.88 0.27 -25.34
CA LEU A 61 6.40 -0.45 -24.16
C LEU A 61 5.50 -0.28 -22.94
N PHE A 62 4.99 0.94 -22.71
CA PHE A 62 4.07 1.17 -21.59
C PHE A 62 2.76 0.39 -21.72
N ASN A 63 2.20 0.34 -22.92
CA ASN A 63 0.99 -0.44 -23.18
C ASN A 63 1.24 -1.94 -23.00
N GLY A 64 2.37 -2.46 -23.47
CA GLY A 64 2.75 -3.86 -23.30
C GLY A 64 2.98 -4.30 -21.85
N LEU A 65 3.11 -3.37 -20.88
CA LEU A 65 3.14 -3.73 -19.46
C LEU A 65 1.85 -4.43 -19.00
N ARG A 66 0.72 -4.17 -19.67
CA ARG A 66 -0.57 -4.80 -19.36
C ARG A 66 -0.62 -6.28 -19.73
N ASP A 67 0.17 -6.66 -20.76
CA ASP A 67 0.21 -8.02 -21.28
C ASP A 67 1.19 -8.91 -20.50
N LEU A 68 1.97 -8.32 -19.59
CA LEU A 68 2.87 -9.07 -18.74
C LEU A 68 2.10 -9.90 -17.72
N PRO A 69 2.54 -11.14 -17.47
CA PRO A 69 2.00 -11.93 -16.36
C PRO A 69 2.08 -11.12 -15.05
N GLN A 70 1.01 -11.12 -14.30
CA GLN A 70 0.98 -10.45 -13.00
C GLN A 70 1.74 -11.24 -11.93
N TYR A 71 2.06 -12.50 -12.18
CA TYR A 71 2.81 -13.44 -11.34
C TYR A 71 4.16 -13.78 -11.96
N GLY A 72 5.06 -14.40 -11.18
CA GLY A 72 6.39 -14.80 -11.64
C GLY A 72 7.34 -13.60 -11.81
N HIS A 73 7.67 -12.94 -10.74
CA HIS A 73 8.34 -11.63 -10.71
C HIS A 73 9.67 -11.54 -11.47
N LYS A 74 10.38 -12.63 -11.68
CA LYS A 74 11.65 -12.61 -12.43
C LYS A 74 11.47 -12.42 -13.94
N GLN A 75 10.32 -12.82 -14.49
CA GLN A 75 10.09 -12.79 -15.94
C GLN A 75 9.78 -11.38 -16.47
N TRP A 76 9.13 -10.54 -15.69
CA TRP A 76 8.73 -9.20 -16.10
C TRP A 76 9.83 -8.14 -15.89
N GLN A 77 10.85 -8.40 -15.05
CA GLN A 77 11.90 -7.42 -14.73
C GLN A 77 12.60 -6.85 -15.97
N ALA A 78 13.00 -7.71 -16.90
CA ALA A 78 13.68 -7.29 -18.13
C ALA A 78 12.81 -6.36 -19.00
N TYR A 79 11.49 -6.56 -19.01
CA TYR A 79 10.57 -5.70 -19.73
C TYR A 79 10.44 -4.32 -19.08
N PHE A 80 10.27 -4.27 -17.75
CA PHE A 80 10.29 -3.02 -17.00
C PHE A 80 11.59 -2.26 -17.21
N GLY A 81 12.74 -2.93 -17.17
CA GLY A 81 14.04 -2.31 -17.43
C GLY A 81 14.12 -1.63 -18.78
N ARG A 82 13.73 -2.31 -19.86
CA ARG A 82 13.66 -1.71 -21.21
C ARG A 82 12.72 -0.51 -21.25
N THR A 83 11.60 -0.58 -20.54
CA THR A 83 10.64 0.51 -20.48
C THR A 83 11.22 1.72 -19.75
N PHE A 84 11.88 1.51 -18.60
CA PHE A 84 12.61 2.58 -17.89
C PHE A 84 13.71 3.21 -18.72
N ASP A 85 14.51 2.40 -19.44
CA ASP A 85 15.58 2.91 -20.32
C ASP A 85 15.05 3.86 -21.39
N VAL A 86 13.95 3.48 -22.05
CA VAL A 86 13.34 4.32 -23.09
C VAL A 86 12.74 5.59 -22.50
N TYR A 87 12.04 5.53 -21.37
CA TYR A 87 11.51 6.73 -20.71
C TYR A 87 12.61 7.63 -20.17
N THR A 88 13.71 7.07 -19.67
CA THR A 88 14.90 7.84 -19.24
C THR A 88 15.54 8.58 -20.41
N LYS A 89 15.70 7.90 -21.56
CA LYS A 89 16.21 8.53 -22.77
C LYS A 89 15.28 9.63 -23.24
N LEU A 90 13.98 9.35 -23.35
CA LEU A 90 12.97 10.33 -23.76
C LEU A 90 12.95 11.56 -22.86
N TRP A 91 13.00 11.36 -21.52
CA TRP A 91 13.00 12.43 -20.55
C TRP A 91 14.24 13.33 -20.66
N LYS A 92 15.42 12.74 -20.75
CA LYS A 92 16.68 13.49 -20.93
C LYS A 92 16.72 14.19 -22.29
N PHE A 93 16.31 13.50 -23.35
CA PHE A 93 16.32 14.02 -24.71
C PHE A 93 15.43 15.25 -24.87
N GLN A 94 14.19 15.23 -24.32
CA GLN A 94 13.31 16.39 -24.37
C GLN A 94 13.85 17.58 -23.56
N GLN A 95 14.62 17.36 -22.49
CA GLN A 95 15.26 18.43 -21.72
C GLN A 95 16.43 19.06 -22.50
N GLN A 96 17.27 18.22 -23.10
CA GLN A 96 18.47 18.67 -23.85
C GLN A 96 18.10 19.44 -25.11
N HIS A 97 17.06 19.03 -25.82
CA HIS A 97 16.64 19.62 -27.09
C HIS A 97 15.38 20.45 -26.99
N ARG A 98 15.09 21.00 -25.82
CA ARG A 98 13.85 21.71 -25.50
C ARG A 98 13.50 22.80 -26.51
N GLN A 99 14.45 23.68 -26.83
CA GLN A 99 14.24 24.81 -27.73
C GLN A 99 13.84 24.36 -29.15
N ILE A 100 14.54 23.35 -29.68
CA ILE A 100 14.25 22.83 -31.02
C ILE A 100 12.88 22.15 -31.04
N LEU A 101 12.56 21.36 -30.03
CA LEU A 101 11.28 20.68 -29.92
C LEU A 101 10.11 21.63 -29.75
N ASP A 102 10.29 22.74 -29.01
CA ASP A 102 9.25 23.77 -28.87
C ASP A 102 8.96 24.46 -30.20
N ILE A 103 10.01 24.79 -31.00
CA ILE A 103 9.87 25.54 -32.25
C ILE A 103 9.46 24.63 -33.42
N LYS A 104 10.14 23.49 -33.61
CA LYS A 104 9.98 22.64 -34.81
C LYS A 104 8.92 21.55 -34.65
N TYR A 105 8.77 20.98 -33.45
CA TYR A 105 7.74 19.97 -33.15
C TYR A 105 6.48 20.60 -32.56
N GLY A 106 6.58 21.78 -31.94
CA GLY A 106 5.49 22.42 -31.22
C GLY A 106 5.18 21.75 -29.87
N LEU A 107 6.20 21.26 -29.16
CA LEU A 107 6.06 20.53 -27.90
C LEU A 107 5.39 21.39 -26.83
N LYS A 108 4.19 20.98 -26.42
CA LYS A 108 3.38 21.70 -25.43
C LYS A 108 3.73 21.27 -24.01
N ARG A 109 3.52 22.17 -23.04
CA ARG A 109 3.77 21.89 -21.62
C ARG A 109 2.99 20.68 -21.09
N TRP A 110 1.73 20.52 -21.51
CA TRP A 110 0.91 19.39 -21.12
C TRP A 110 1.44 18.05 -21.63
N GLN A 111 2.09 18.00 -22.80
CA GLN A 111 2.72 16.78 -23.34
C GLN A 111 3.90 16.34 -22.46
N ILE A 112 4.67 17.29 -21.94
CA ILE A 112 5.73 17.00 -20.96
C ILE A 112 5.13 16.50 -19.66
N GLY A 113 4.03 17.11 -19.21
CA GLY A 113 3.26 16.63 -18.07
C GLY A 113 2.76 15.20 -18.26
N GLU A 114 2.32 14.85 -19.45
CA GLU A 114 1.89 13.48 -19.79
C GLU A 114 3.06 12.48 -19.72
N ILE A 115 4.23 12.83 -20.26
CA ILE A 115 5.45 12.00 -20.15
C ILE A 115 5.83 11.81 -18.67
N ALA A 116 5.89 12.90 -17.90
CA ALA A 116 6.19 12.84 -16.47
C ALA A 116 5.17 12.00 -15.68
N SER A 117 3.86 12.12 -16.01
CA SER A 117 2.80 11.32 -15.39
C SER A 117 2.95 9.83 -15.71
N LYS A 118 3.38 9.49 -16.93
CA LYS A 118 3.65 8.10 -17.31
C LYS A 118 4.87 7.53 -16.58
N ILE A 119 5.92 8.33 -16.38
CA ILE A 119 7.09 7.91 -15.59
C ILE A 119 6.68 7.68 -14.13
N GLY A 120 5.93 8.60 -13.52
CA GLY A 120 5.39 8.42 -12.17
C GLY A 120 4.53 7.16 -12.04
N GLN A 121 3.68 6.89 -13.05
CA GLN A 121 2.88 5.67 -13.10
C GLN A 121 3.74 4.41 -13.26
N LEU A 122 4.82 4.47 -14.03
CA LEU A 122 5.75 3.36 -14.21
C LEU A 122 6.45 3.00 -12.88
N TYR A 123 6.92 4.00 -12.13
CA TYR A 123 7.48 3.78 -10.80
C TYR A 123 6.46 3.22 -9.81
N TYR A 124 5.23 3.70 -9.83
CA TYR A 124 4.15 3.15 -9.00
C TYR A 124 3.86 1.68 -9.33
N HIS A 125 3.75 1.33 -10.63
CA HIS A 125 3.58 -0.08 -11.03
C HIS A 125 4.77 -0.94 -10.64
N TYR A 126 5.98 -0.39 -10.70
CA TYR A 126 7.18 -1.11 -10.29
C TYR A 126 7.22 -1.33 -8.77
N TYR A 127 6.78 -0.34 -7.99
CA TYR A 127 6.56 -0.51 -6.55
C TYR A 127 5.58 -1.66 -6.25
N LEU A 128 4.44 -1.70 -6.93
CA LEU A 128 3.46 -2.78 -6.72
C LEU A 128 4.04 -4.17 -7.04
N ARG A 129 5.05 -4.25 -7.91
CA ARG A 129 5.71 -5.50 -8.30
C ARG A 129 6.87 -5.90 -7.38
N THR A 130 7.60 -4.93 -6.84
CA THR A 130 8.82 -5.17 -6.06
C THR A 130 8.60 -5.03 -4.56
N SER A 131 7.52 -4.35 -4.14
CA SER A 131 7.27 -3.92 -2.75
C SER A 131 8.32 -2.99 -2.17
N GLU A 132 9.18 -2.40 -3.01
CA GLU A 132 10.23 -1.48 -2.59
C GLU A 132 9.69 -0.05 -2.49
N THR A 133 9.56 0.44 -1.27
CA THR A 133 8.95 1.74 -0.94
C THR A 133 9.69 2.94 -1.53
N ASN A 134 10.99 2.82 -1.84
CA ASN A 134 11.76 3.88 -2.50
C ASN A 134 11.17 4.28 -3.85
N TYR A 135 10.55 3.33 -4.58
CA TYR A 135 9.89 3.65 -5.86
C TYR A 135 8.62 4.49 -5.71
N LEU A 136 7.99 4.48 -4.53
CA LEU A 136 6.91 5.43 -4.23
C LEU A 136 7.44 6.87 -4.15
N ASN A 137 8.63 7.08 -3.57
CA ASN A 137 9.25 8.40 -3.52
C ASN A 137 9.62 8.90 -4.92
N GLU A 138 10.10 8.01 -5.80
CA GLU A 138 10.32 8.37 -7.21
C GLU A 138 9.03 8.75 -7.92
N ALA A 139 7.97 7.96 -7.77
CA ALA A 139 6.66 8.28 -8.32
C ALA A 139 6.14 9.64 -7.80
N PHE A 140 6.27 9.87 -6.49
CA PHE A 140 5.92 11.13 -5.85
C PHE A 140 6.67 12.32 -6.46
N SER A 141 8.00 12.20 -6.67
CA SER A 141 8.84 13.27 -7.22
C SER A 141 8.38 13.72 -8.60
N PHE A 142 7.99 12.77 -9.48
CA PHE A 142 7.44 13.10 -10.79
C PHE A 142 6.06 13.77 -10.71
N TYR A 143 5.16 13.26 -9.87
CA TYR A 143 3.84 13.87 -9.69
C TYR A 143 3.92 15.25 -9.02
N ALA A 144 4.79 15.44 -8.05
CA ALA A 144 5.02 16.73 -7.40
C ALA A 144 5.60 17.77 -8.39
N ALA A 145 6.51 17.36 -9.27
CA ALA A 145 7.05 18.21 -10.32
C ALA A 145 5.98 18.67 -11.32
N ILE A 146 5.01 17.79 -11.67
CA ILE A 146 3.87 18.17 -12.52
C ILE A 146 3.07 19.30 -11.87
N ARG A 147 2.77 19.18 -10.57
CA ARG A 147 2.05 20.20 -9.79
C ARG A 147 2.84 21.50 -9.68
N ALA A 148 4.07 21.44 -9.20
CA ALA A 148 4.92 22.60 -8.96
C ALA A 148 5.18 23.41 -10.23
N ARG A 149 5.37 22.75 -11.37
CA ARG A 149 5.60 23.37 -12.67
C ARG A 149 4.33 23.73 -13.42
N GLY A 150 3.16 23.34 -12.92
CA GLY A 150 1.87 23.65 -13.53
C GLY A 150 1.74 23.15 -14.98
N TYR A 151 2.23 21.94 -15.28
CA TYR A 151 2.21 21.43 -16.66
C TYR A 151 0.81 21.36 -17.28
N TYR A 152 -0.23 21.11 -16.47
CA TYR A 152 -1.63 21.10 -16.90
C TYR A 152 -2.40 22.41 -16.67
N SER A 153 -1.73 23.50 -16.24
CA SER A 153 -2.40 24.74 -15.85
C SER A 153 -3.20 25.42 -16.99
N LYS A 154 -2.76 25.23 -18.24
CA LYS A 154 -3.42 25.77 -19.43
C LYS A 154 -4.20 24.73 -20.24
N ALA A 155 -4.40 23.52 -19.70
CA ALA A 155 -5.02 22.41 -20.43
C ALA A 155 -6.44 22.73 -20.91
N SER A 156 -7.25 23.41 -20.10
CA SER A 156 -8.62 23.82 -20.44
C SER A 156 -8.69 25.01 -21.42
N LYS A 157 -7.60 25.77 -21.59
CA LYS A 157 -7.50 26.98 -22.40
C LYS A 157 -6.74 26.79 -23.71
N GLU A 158 -6.43 25.54 -24.09
CA GLU A 158 -5.66 25.23 -25.31
C GLU A 158 -6.57 25.33 -26.54
N GLU A 159 -6.75 26.54 -27.04
CA GLU A 159 -7.62 26.83 -28.19
C GLU A 159 -7.16 26.18 -29.50
N SER A 160 -5.88 25.79 -29.57
CA SER A 160 -5.32 25.10 -30.74
C SER A 160 -5.79 23.64 -30.91
N LEU A 161 -6.46 23.07 -29.90
CA LEU A 161 -6.95 21.69 -29.93
C LEU A 161 -8.47 21.65 -30.24
N PRO A 162 -8.94 20.62 -31.00
CA PRO A 162 -10.36 20.33 -31.13
C PRO A 162 -11.03 20.10 -29.77
N TYR A 163 -12.33 20.34 -29.67
CA TYR A 163 -13.10 20.18 -28.44
C TYR A 163 -12.96 18.79 -27.80
N SER A 164 -13.04 17.72 -28.61
CA SER A 164 -12.84 16.34 -28.14
C SER A 164 -11.46 16.10 -27.51
N HIS A 165 -10.39 16.62 -28.13
CA HIS A 165 -9.04 16.49 -27.59
C HIS A 165 -8.82 17.30 -26.31
N ARG A 166 -9.54 18.41 -26.14
CA ARG A 166 -9.52 19.19 -24.88
C ARG A 166 -10.19 18.42 -23.75
N SER A 167 -11.31 17.76 -24.02
CA SER A 167 -11.99 16.88 -23.08
C SER A 167 -11.07 15.73 -22.65
N ASP A 168 -10.45 15.01 -23.59
CA ASP A 168 -9.49 13.95 -23.31
C ASP A 168 -8.30 14.43 -22.44
N LEU A 169 -7.83 15.65 -22.70
CA LEU A 169 -6.74 16.24 -21.91
C LEU A 169 -7.17 16.53 -20.47
N MET A 170 -8.42 16.97 -20.27
CA MET A 170 -8.98 17.15 -18.93
C MET A 170 -9.11 15.80 -18.19
N VAL A 171 -9.58 14.75 -18.85
CA VAL A 171 -9.61 13.39 -18.27
C VAL A 171 -8.20 12.91 -17.87
N LYS A 172 -7.18 13.16 -18.69
CA LYS A 172 -5.78 12.86 -18.33
C LYS A 172 -5.32 13.61 -17.09
N LYS A 173 -5.73 14.89 -16.96
CA LYS A 173 -5.47 15.72 -15.78
C LYS A 173 -6.16 15.16 -14.53
N LEU A 174 -7.43 14.77 -14.61
CA LEU A 174 -8.17 14.17 -13.49
C LEU A 174 -7.51 12.85 -13.05
N ARG A 175 -7.13 11.98 -14.00
CA ARG A 175 -6.40 10.74 -13.72
C ARG A 175 -5.04 10.97 -13.07
N TYR A 176 -4.34 12.05 -13.44
CA TYR A 176 -3.10 12.45 -12.77
C TYR A 176 -3.36 12.74 -11.28
N TYR A 177 -4.39 13.55 -10.95
CA TYR A 177 -4.74 13.86 -9.55
C TYR A 177 -5.08 12.60 -8.75
N ALA A 178 -5.93 11.73 -9.29
CA ALA A 178 -6.32 10.49 -8.63
C ALA A 178 -5.10 9.60 -8.30
N ARG A 179 -4.18 9.42 -9.27
CA ARG A 179 -2.95 8.64 -9.06
C ARG A 179 -2.00 9.29 -8.06
N PHE A 180 -1.87 10.62 -8.11
CA PHE A 180 -1.04 11.34 -7.16
C PHE A 180 -1.57 11.22 -5.73
N ILE A 181 -2.90 11.24 -5.55
CA ILE A 181 -3.54 11.02 -4.25
C ILE A 181 -3.21 9.61 -3.71
N VAL A 182 -3.30 8.56 -4.55
CA VAL A 182 -2.93 7.18 -4.13
C VAL A 182 -1.49 7.13 -3.61
N VAL A 183 -0.54 7.69 -4.36
CA VAL A 183 0.88 7.71 -3.95
C VAL A 183 1.06 8.50 -2.65
N CYS A 184 0.39 9.65 -2.50
CA CYS A 184 0.45 10.44 -1.27
C CYS A 184 -0.19 9.73 -0.07
N LEU A 185 -1.28 8.99 -0.26
CA LEU A 185 -1.90 8.17 0.79
C LEU A 185 -0.93 7.07 1.25
N LEU A 186 -0.32 6.35 0.33
CA LEU A 186 0.66 5.31 0.64
C LEU A 186 1.90 5.86 1.36
N LEU A 187 2.32 7.09 1.04
CA LEU A 187 3.42 7.80 1.72
C LEU A 187 2.97 8.58 2.97
N LYS A 188 1.68 8.47 3.37
CA LYS A 188 1.10 9.19 4.53
C LYS A 188 1.29 10.72 4.48
N LYS A 189 1.35 11.32 3.28
CA LYS A 189 1.45 12.78 3.10
C LYS A 189 0.07 13.46 3.21
N MET A 190 -0.61 13.31 4.35
CA MET A 190 -2.03 13.63 4.54
C MET A 190 -2.37 15.11 4.34
N LYS A 191 -1.48 16.05 4.68
CA LYS A 191 -1.68 17.48 4.39
C LYS A 191 -1.82 17.71 2.88
N LEU A 192 -0.91 17.14 2.10
CA LEU A 192 -0.94 17.23 0.65
C LEU A 192 -2.15 16.49 0.04
N VAL A 193 -2.55 15.35 0.61
CA VAL A 193 -3.75 14.62 0.19
C VAL A 193 -4.99 15.52 0.28
N ARG A 194 -5.19 16.23 1.39
CA ARG A 194 -6.33 17.15 1.57
C ARG A 194 -6.32 18.28 0.53
N ASP A 195 -5.13 18.80 0.20
CA ASP A 195 -5.00 19.83 -0.85
C ASP A 195 -5.35 19.26 -2.23
N LEU A 196 -4.82 18.09 -2.57
CA LEU A 196 -5.06 17.44 -3.85
C LEU A 196 -6.54 17.05 -4.03
N VAL A 197 -7.21 16.62 -2.97
CA VAL A 197 -8.66 16.29 -3.01
C VAL A 197 -9.48 17.55 -3.31
N ARG A 198 -9.14 18.69 -2.68
CA ARG A 198 -9.81 19.99 -2.98
C ARG A 198 -9.56 20.43 -4.42
N GLU A 199 -8.32 20.28 -4.89
CA GLU A 199 -7.97 20.59 -6.29
C GLU A 199 -8.71 19.66 -7.26
N LEU A 200 -8.75 18.34 -6.99
CA LEU A 200 -9.48 17.38 -7.83
C LEU A 200 -10.97 17.71 -7.90
N ALA A 201 -11.62 18.01 -6.76
CA ALA A 201 -13.02 18.40 -6.73
C ALA A 201 -13.29 19.59 -7.66
N LYS A 202 -12.48 20.66 -7.54
CA LYS A 202 -12.59 21.83 -8.42
C LYS A 202 -12.39 21.47 -9.89
N GLN A 203 -11.43 20.58 -10.21
CA GLN A 203 -11.21 20.18 -11.61
C GLN A 203 -12.36 19.33 -12.17
N ILE A 204 -13.02 18.52 -11.33
CA ILE A 204 -14.23 17.76 -11.71
C ILE A 204 -15.37 18.75 -11.99
N ASP A 205 -15.59 19.75 -11.13
CA ASP A 205 -16.62 20.78 -11.33
C ASP A 205 -16.37 21.57 -12.63
N ASP A 206 -15.12 22.02 -12.86
CA ASP A 206 -14.73 22.71 -14.10
C ASP A 206 -14.95 21.83 -15.35
N TYR A 207 -14.60 20.54 -15.27
CA TYR A 207 -14.77 19.58 -16.35
C TYR A 207 -16.25 19.34 -16.67
N THR A 208 -17.05 19.12 -15.65
CA THR A 208 -18.50 18.91 -15.78
C THR A 208 -19.19 20.12 -16.37
N ALA A 209 -18.90 21.32 -15.84
CA ALA A 209 -19.53 22.57 -16.32
C ALA A 209 -19.14 22.93 -17.77
N THR A 210 -17.94 22.53 -18.22
CA THR A 210 -17.44 22.89 -19.55
C THR A 210 -17.83 21.90 -20.63
N TYR A 211 -17.87 20.61 -20.31
CA TYR A 211 -17.96 19.52 -21.31
C TYR A 211 -19.23 18.69 -21.20
N GLU A 212 -20.01 18.82 -20.10
CA GLU A 212 -21.22 18.01 -19.83
C GLU A 212 -21.00 16.51 -20.16
N PRO A 213 -19.95 15.89 -19.59
CA PRO A 213 -19.47 14.59 -20.02
C PRO A 213 -20.37 13.45 -19.53
N GLU A 214 -20.43 12.35 -20.29
CA GLU A 214 -21.17 11.16 -19.92
C GLU A 214 -20.60 10.49 -18.64
N ASP A 215 -19.28 10.63 -18.39
CA ASP A 215 -18.58 10.06 -17.23
C ASP A 215 -18.61 10.94 -15.96
N GLN A 216 -19.45 11.98 -15.93
CA GLN A 216 -19.58 12.87 -14.77
C GLN A 216 -19.86 12.13 -13.47
N LEU A 217 -20.80 11.17 -13.52
CA LEU A 217 -21.20 10.39 -12.35
C LEU A 217 -20.02 9.54 -11.84
N GLU A 218 -19.22 8.96 -12.73
CA GLU A 218 -18.05 8.15 -12.38
C GLU A 218 -17.02 8.98 -11.62
N TRP A 219 -16.73 10.20 -12.06
CA TRP A 219 -15.80 11.10 -11.37
C TRP A 219 -16.33 11.56 -10.01
N SER A 220 -17.63 11.79 -9.88
CA SER A 220 -18.26 12.09 -8.60
C SER A 220 -18.15 10.92 -7.62
N LEU A 221 -18.34 9.70 -8.09
CA LEU A 221 -18.14 8.47 -7.30
C LEU A 221 -16.69 8.32 -6.86
N VAL A 222 -15.71 8.50 -7.75
CA VAL A 222 -14.28 8.48 -7.42
C VAL A 222 -13.95 9.48 -6.32
N LEU A 223 -14.45 10.71 -6.41
CA LEU A 223 -14.23 11.71 -5.37
C LEU A 223 -14.89 11.32 -4.04
N GLY A 224 -16.08 10.74 -4.07
CA GLY A 224 -16.77 10.20 -2.91
C GLY A 224 -16.01 9.06 -2.26
N GLU A 225 -15.52 8.09 -3.04
CA GLU A 225 -14.67 6.98 -2.56
C GLU A 225 -13.40 7.49 -1.86
N ILE A 226 -12.70 8.47 -2.45
CA ILE A 226 -11.48 9.05 -1.85
C ILE A 226 -11.80 9.68 -0.49
N LYS A 227 -12.86 10.48 -0.40
CA LYS A 227 -13.25 11.15 0.85
C LYS A 227 -13.63 10.13 1.93
N SER A 228 -14.48 9.17 1.60
CA SER A 228 -14.90 8.11 2.52
C SER A 228 -13.71 7.27 3.00
N PHE A 229 -12.74 7.01 2.11
CA PHE A 229 -11.52 6.27 2.46
C PHE A 229 -10.66 7.04 3.47
N ILE A 230 -10.45 8.34 3.24
CA ILE A 230 -9.67 9.20 4.16
C ILE A 230 -10.34 9.29 5.52
N ASP A 231 -11.66 9.46 5.55
CA ASP A 231 -12.43 9.56 6.79
C ASP A 231 -12.40 8.25 7.58
N ALA A 232 -12.48 7.10 6.89
CA ALA A 232 -12.44 5.78 7.52
C ALA A 232 -11.03 5.38 8.02
N ASP A 233 -9.96 5.87 7.39
CA ASP A 233 -8.58 5.61 7.85
C ASP A 233 -8.20 6.49 9.05
N ASN A 234 -8.82 7.66 9.20
CA ASN A 234 -8.54 8.61 10.29
C ASN A 234 -9.41 8.33 11.52
N LEU A 235 -9.09 7.27 12.26
CA LEU A 235 -9.87 6.84 13.43
C LEU A 235 -9.54 7.62 14.70
N VAL A 236 -8.30 8.09 14.84
CA VAL A 236 -7.80 8.82 16.02
C VAL A 236 -6.97 10.00 15.55
N ASN A 237 -7.27 11.18 16.08
CA ASN A 237 -6.51 12.39 15.84
C ASN A 237 -5.46 12.57 16.90
N VAL A 238 -4.19 12.45 16.56
CA VAL A 238 -3.09 12.82 17.45
C VAL A 238 -2.75 14.27 17.18
N VAL A 239 -2.97 15.13 18.18
CA VAL A 239 -2.82 16.58 18.05
C VAL A 239 -1.63 17.09 18.86
N ASP A 240 -0.86 18.00 18.26
CA ASP A 240 0.23 18.69 18.95
C ASP A 240 -0.28 19.95 19.71
N LEU A 241 0.66 20.69 20.29
CA LEU A 241 0.35 21.90 21.05
C LEU A 241 -0.33 23.00 20.21
N ASP A 242 -0.08 23.01 18.90
CA ASP A 242 -0.67 23.96 17.95
C ASP A 242 -1.97 23.44 17.34
N SER A 243 -2.53 22.35 17.89
CA SER A 243 -3.75 21.67 17.40
C SER A 243 -3.60 21.15 15.94
N SER A 244 -2.39 20.97 15.48
CA SER A 244 -2.14 20.33 14.18
C SER A 244 -2.09 18.81 14.34
N SER A 245 -2.77 18.09 13.44
CA SER A 245 -2.80 16.63 13.44
C SER A 245 -1.46 16.05 12.98
N ILE A 246 -0.89 15.17 13.79
CA ILE A 246 0.34 14.44 13.47
C ILE A 246 0.00 13.20 12.68
N VAL A 247 0.83 12.90 11.68
CA VAL A 247 0.72 11.70 10.85
C VAL A 247 1.62 10.61 11.40
N LEU A 248 1.03 9.45 11.69
CA LEU A 248 1.74 8.29 12.21
C LEU A 248 2.12 7.35 11.07
N SER A 249 3.36 6.89 11.04
CA SER A 249 3.75 5.75 10.19
C SER A 249 3.61 4.44 10.97
N HIS A 250 3.09 3.42 10.29
CA HIS A 250 2.90 2.08 10.86
C HIS A 250 3.78 1.03 10.20
N ARG A 251 4.69 1.46 9.31
CA ARG A 251 5.67 0.58 8.67
C ARG A 251 6.68 0.07 9.68
N LEU A 252 7.28 -1.08 9.35
CA LEU A 252 8.32 -1.67 10.19
C LEU A 252 9.55 -0.75 10.24
N SER A 253 9.95 -0.40 11.44
CA SER A 253 11.13 0.40 11.73
C SER A 253 11.88 -0.17 12.94
N PRO A 254 13.15 0.18 13.15
CA PRO A 254 13.87 -0.26 14.35
C PRO A 254 13.22 0.18 15.66
N LEU A 255 12.42 1.27 15.62
CA LEU A 255 11.75 1.81 16.81
C LEU A 255 10.54 1.00 17.26
N ASN A 256 9.86 0.31 16.33
CA ASN A 256 8.65 -0.46 16.63
C ASN A 256 8.87 -1.98 16.60
N THR A 257 10.10 -2.44 16.34
CA THR A 257 10.44 -3.87 16.33
C THR A 257 11.01 -4.26 17.69
N PRO A 258 10.35 -5.14 18.47
CA PRO A 258 10.88 -5.60 19.74
C PRO A 258 12.22 -6.31 19.56
N PRO A 259 13.19 -6.10 20.47
CA PRO A 259 14.46 -6.80 20.41
C PRO A 259 14.25 -8.30 20.59
N MET A 260 15.06 -9.09 19.92
CA MET A 260 15.06 -10.54 20.04
C MET A 260 16.19 -10.97 20.99
N GLU A 261 15.84 -11.51 22.16
CA GLU A 261 16.83 -11.91 23.18
C GLU A 261 17.61 -13.16 22.80
N LYS A 262 16.99 -14.07 22.04
CA LYS A 262 17.61 -15.31 21.55
C LYS A 262 17.36 -15.45 20.06
N VAL A 263 18.41 -15.74 19.30
CA VAL A 263 18.29 -16.06 17.87
C VAL A 263 17.80 -17.50 17.75
N PRO A 264 16.64 -17.77 17.14
CA PRO A 264 16.20 -19.13 16.87
C PRO A 264 17.22 -19.88 16.00
N SER A 265 17.34 -21.18 16.20
CA SER A 265 18.19 -22.03 15.36
C SER A 265 17.73 -22.15 13.90
N SER A 266 16.48 -21.78 13.64
CA SER A 266 15.84 -21.77 12.32
C SER A 266 15.65 -20.33 11.85
N HIS A 267 16.27 -20.01 10.71
CA HIS A 267 16.16 -18.67 10.08
C HIS A 267 15.12 -18.70 8.97
N LEU A 268 13.85 -18.84 9.32
CA LEU A 268 12.77 -18.61 8.37
C LEU A 268 12.65 -17.11 8.08
N SER A 269 12.39 -16.76 6.83
CA SER A 269 12.22 -15.36 6.38
C SER A 269 10.99 -15.23 5.52
N LEU A 270 10.19 -14.20 5.78
CA LEU A 270 9.03 -13.87 4.96
C LEU A 270 9.49 -13.41 3.57
N GLN A 271 9.09 -14.14 2.53
CA GLN A 271 9.52 -13.91 1.15
C GLN A 271 8.37 -13.56 0.22
N GLU A 272 7.26 -14.26 0.34
CA GLU A 272 6.10 -14.09 -0.55
C GLU A 272 4.84 -13.83 0.26
N ILE A 273 4.05 -12.85 -0.18
CA ILE A 273 2.81 -12.43 0.48
C ILE A 273 1.70 -12.33 -0.55
N LEU A 274 0.54 -12.91 -0.24
CA LEU A 274 -0.71 -12.63 -0.94
C LEU A 274 -1.63 -11.84 0.00
N ILE A 275 -2.07 -10.66 -0.45
CA ILE A 275 -3.04 -9.81 0.26
C ILE A 275 -4.33 -9.80 -0.55
N ILE A 276 -5.39 -10.36 0.02
CA ILE A 276 -6.69 -10.54 -0.63
C ILE A 276 -7.75 -9.71 0.10
N GLY A 277 -8.55 -8.98 -0.67
CA GLY A 277 -9.65 -8.18 -0.15
C GLY A 277 -10.97 -8.44 -0.88
N ASN A 278 -12.02 -8.81 -0.14
CA ASN A 278 -13.40 -8.96 -0.62
C ASN A 278 -14.44 -8.71 0.48
N CYS A 279 -14.27 -7.68 1.32
CA CYS A 279 -15.35 -7.27 2.23
C CYS A 279 -16.33 -6.36 1.49
N CYS A 280 -17.63 -6.67 1.54
CA CYS A 280 -18.66 -5.94 0.80
C CYS A 280 -18.89 -4.53 1.32
N ASP A 281 -18.86 -4.36 2.64
CA ASP A 281 -19.23 -3.10 3.31
C ASP A 281 -18.05 -2.17 3.55
N GLN A 282 -16.82 -2.61 3.24
CA GLN A 282 -15.62 -1.85 3.50
C GLN A 282 -15.37 -0.79 2.44
N VAL A 283 -14.93 0.40 2.87
CA VAL A 283 -14.51 1.44 1.93
C VAL A 283 -13.29 1.00 1.11
N LYS A 284 -13.26 1.44 -0.12
CA LYS A 284 -12.16 1.17 -1.05
C LYS A 284 -11.77 2.44 -1.79
N PHE A 285 -10.54 2.45 -2.28
CA PHE A 285 -10.08 3.42 -3.27
C PHE A 285 -9.18 2.73 -4.29
N SER A 286 -9.50 2.91 -5.57
CA SER A 286 -8.88 2.10 -6.63
C SER A 286 -9.19 0.60 -6.40
N GLU A 287 -8.20 -0.28 -6.43
CA GLU A 287 -8.35 -1.71 -6.15
C GLU A 287 -7.83 -2.09 -4.75
N LEU A 288 -7.79 -1.14 -3.81
CA LEU A 288 -7.39 -1.35 -2.42
C LEU A 288 -8.57 -1.13 -1.50
N THR A 289 -8.99 -2.16 -0.77
CA THR A 289 -9.84 -1.99 0.40
C THR A 289 -9.01 -1.39 1.53
N LEU A 290 -9.67 -0.85 2.54
CA LEU A 290 -8.97 -0.24 3.68
C LEU A 290 -8.07 -1.24 4.41
N ASP A 291 -8.51 -2.47 4.56
CA ASP A 291 -7.72 -3.53 5.19
C ASP A 291 -6.52 -3.96 4.33
N MET A 292 -6.70 -4.08 3.01
CA MET A 292 -5.56 -4.31 2.10
C MET A 292 -4.52 -3.20 2.21
N PHE A 293 -4.96 -1.95 2.27
CA PHE A 293 -4.10 -0.78 2.43
C PHE A 293 -3.33 -0.81 3.76
N ARG A 294 -4.00 -1.14 4.87
CA ARG A 294 -3.38 -1.26 6.19
C ARG A 294 -2.34 -2.39 6.21
N MET A 295 -2.69 -3.57 5.69
CA MET A 295 -1.77 -4.71 5.66
C MET A 295 -0.60 -4.48 4.71
N LEU A 296 -0.81 -3.82 3.57
CA LEU A 296 0.28 -3.43 2.68
C LEU A 296 1.33 -2.59 3.42
N GLN A 297 0.92 -1.58 4.18
CA GLN A 297 1.82 -0.74 4.97
C GLN A 297 2.46 -1.49 6.15
N THR A 298 1.71 -2.37 6.81
CA THR A 298 2.22 -3.17 7.94
C THR A 298 3.35 -4.10 7.51
N LEU A 299 3.29 -4.60 6.27
CA LEU A 299 4.25 -5.54 5.70
C LEU A 299 5.33 -4.85 4.85
N GLU A 300 5.59 -3.59 5.10
CA GLU A 300 6.65 -2.79 4.47
C GLU A 300 7.57 -2.18 5.52
N ARG A 301 8.84 -2.00 5.13
CA ARG A 301 9.80 -1.20 5.90
C ARG A 301 9.62 0.28 5.56
N GLU A 302 9.91 1.13 6.54
CA GLU A 302 9.93 2.57 6.33
C GLU A 302 10.89 2.93 5.19
N PRO A 303 10.46 3.79 4.21
CA PRO A 303 11.35 4.23 3.16
C PRO A 303 12.53 4.99 3.77
N GLN A 304 13.74 4.74 3.27
CA GLN A 304 14.90 5.52 3.66
C GLN A 304 14.73 6.96 3.12
N GLU A 305 14.79 7.94 4.01
CA GLU A 305 14.87 9.33 3.61
C GLU A 305 16.26 9.58 3.05
N ASP A 306 16.38 9.69 1.73
CA ASP A 306 17.57 10.21 1.10
C ASP A 306 17.67 11.72 1.45
N ALA A 307 18.56 12.05 2.35
CA ALA A 307 18.83 13.42 2.83
C ALA A 307 19.31 14.39 1.72
N THR A 308 19.35 13.95 0.46
CA THR A 308 19.93 14.67 -0.68
C THR A 308 18.95 15.14 -1.74
N GLN A 309 17.63 14.96 -1.55
CA GLN A 309 16.67 15.54 -2.50
C GLN A 309 16.48 17.04 -2.23
N LEU A 310 17.40 17.83 -2.79
CA LEU A 310 17.18 19.25 -3.04
C LEU A 310 15.96 19.39 -3.95
N TYR A 311 14.89 19.98 -3.44
CA TYR A 311 13.58 20.17 -4.11
C TYR A 311 13.63 20.95 -5.42
N ASP A 312 14.78 21.50 -5.81
CA ASP A 312 14.98 22.33 -7.01
C ASP A 312 15.52 21.58 -8.24
N ALA A 313 15.98 20.34 -8.09
CA ALA A 313 16.44 19.57 -9.23
C ALA A 313 15.26 18.95 -10.00
N SER A 314 15.35 18.99 -11.34
CA SER A 314 14.39 18.25 -12.19
C SER A 314 14.52 16.77 -11.87
N PRO A 315 13.41 16.06 -11.55
CA PRO A 315 13.51 14.63 -11.31
C PRO A 315 14.06 13.96 -12.58
N ALA A 316 15.10 13.16 -12.40
CA ALA A 316 15.65 12.33 -13.46
C ALA A 316 15.35 10.86 -13.11
N PRO A 317 14.81 10.06 -14.05
CA PRO A 317 14.66 8.63 -13.79
C PRO A 317 16.03 8.05 -13.47
N GLY A 318 16.18 7.53 -12.25
CA GLY A 318 17.36 6.79 -11.84
C GLY A 318 17.49 5.51 -12.67
N ARG A 319 18.71 5.00 -12.83
CA ARG A 319 18.91 3.65 -13.33
C ARG A 319 18.29 2.73 -12.29
N VAL A 320 17.27 1.95 -12.66
CA VAL A 320 16.76 0.89 -11.79
C VAL A 320 17.92 -0.09 -11.61
N PRO A 321 18.44 -0.30 -10.39
CA PRO A 321 19.47 -1.29 -10.19
C PRO A 321 18.83 -2.65 -10.49
N PHE A 322 19.23 -3.26 -11.60
CA PHE A 322 18.96 -4.69 -11.79
C PHE A 322 19.82 -5.44 -10.78
N PRO A 323 19.31 -6.44 -10.09
CA PRO A 323 20.16 -7.36 -9.39
C PRO A 323 21.04 -8.05 -10.47
N GLU A 324 22.29 -7.61 -10.57
CA GLU A 324 23.29 -8.33 -11.36
C GLU A 324 23.39 -9.73 -10.76
N ASN A 325 23.19 -10.73 -11.61
CA ASN A 325 23.33 -12.13 -11.24
C ASN A 325 24.65 -12.33 -10.49
N GLY A 326 24.57 -12.71 -9.22
CA GLY A 326 25.59 -13.49 -8.53
C GLY A 326 26.96 -12.85 -8.36
N GLY A 327 27.05 -11.62 -7.89
CA GLY A 327 28.30 -11.05 -7.39
C GLY A 327 28.37 -11.14 -5.88
N THR A 328 29.12 -12.13 -5.39
CA THR A 328 29.55 -12.20 -4.00
C THR A 328 30.41 -11.00 -3.64
N GLY A 329 29.99 -10.26 -2.62
CA GLY A 329 30.95 -9.55 -1.79
C GLY A 329 31.09 -8.06 -2.00
N ASP A 330 30.38 -7.31 -1.22
CA ASP A 330 31.01 -6.21 -0.51
C ASP A 330 30.30 -6.06 0.84
N GLY A 331 31.09 -6.08 1.92
CA GLY A 331 30.67 -6.19 3.32
C GLY A 331 29.92 -4.96 3.86
N ARG A 332 28.90 -4.47 3.14
CA ARG A 332 27.90 -3.57 3.71
C ARG A 332 26.84 -4.43 4.40
N PRO A 333 26.41 -4.09 5.64
CA PRO A 333 25.32 -4.80 6.29
C PRO A 333 24.14 -4.85 5.32
N GLY A 334 23.75 -6.07 4.90
CA GLY A 334 22.82 -6.32 3.81
C GLY A 334 21.55 -5.50 3.99
N LYS A 335 21.21 -4.70 2.99
CA LYS A 335 19.93 -3.99 2.92
C LYS A 335 18.83 -5.05 3.03
N ARG A 336 18.09 -5.06 4.13
CA ARG A 336 16.95 -5.96 4.30
C ARG A 336 15.86 -5.52 3.34
N GLU A 337 15.62 -6.31 2.31
CA GLU A 337 14.58 -6.06 1.31
C GLU A 337 13.18 -6.31 1.90
N ASN A 338 12.17 -5.67 1.30
CA ASN A 338 10.78 -5.98 1.60
C ASN A 338 10.39 -7.32 0.97
N PRO A 339 9.53 -8.12 1.62
CA PRO A 339 8.99 -9.32 1.00
C PRO A 339 8.13 -8.98 -0.22
N HIS A 340 8.17 -9.83 -1.24
CA HIS A 340 7.38 -9.67 -2.45
C HIS A 340 5.88 -9.84 -2.16
N LYS A 341 5.02 -8.95 -2.73
CA LYS A 341 3.58 -8.94 -2.46
C LYS A 341 2.76 -9.03 -3.74
N TYR A 342 1.68 -9.78 -3.65
CA TYR A 342 0.57 -9.75 -4.60
C TYR A 342 -0.66 -9.13 -3.93
N LEU A 343 -1.27 -8.14 -4.59
CA LEU A 343 -2.48 -7.47 -4.14
C LEU A 343 -3.64 -7.93 -5.02
N LEU A 344 -4.61 -8.62 -4.45
CA LEU A 344 -5.72 -9.23 -5.18
C LEU A 344 -7.06 -8.72 -4.62
N TYR A 345 -7.66 -7.79 -5.35
CA TYR A 345 -8.99 -7.30 -5.06
C TYR A 345 -10.02 -8.15 -5.80
N LYS A 346 -10.89 -8.81 -5.06
CA LYS A 346 -11.94 -9.70 -5.56
C LYS A 346 -11.44 -10.71 -6.62
N PRO A 347 -10.40 -11.51 -6.32
CA PRO A 347 -9.89 -12.47 -7.28
C PRO A 347 -10.89 -13.59 -7.55
N SER A 348 -10.98 -14.03 -8.81
CA SER A 348 -11.63 -15.30 -9.10
C SER A 348 -10.83 -16.45 -8.47
N PHE A 349 -11.47 -17.59 -8.26
CA PHE A 349 -10.84 -18.78 -7.71
C PHE A 349 -9.59 -19.19 -8.52
N SER A 350 -9.70 -19.26 -9.85
CA SER A 350 -8.56 -19.58 -10.72
C SER A 350 -7.42 -18.56 -10.63
N GLN A 351 -7.74 -17.27 -10.57
CA GLN A 351 -6.75 -16.22 -10.39
C GLN A 351 -6.00 -16.39 -9.07
N LEU A 352 -6.74 -16.56 -7.96
CA LEU A 352 -6.13 -16.78 -6.64
C LEU A 352 -5.14 -17.95 -6.66
N PHE A 353 -5.53 -19.09 -7.25
CA PHE A 353 -4.69 -20.28 -7.28
C PHE A 353 -3.44 -20.12 -8.14
N VAL A 354 -3.52 -19.39 -9.25
CA VAL A 354 -2.34 -19.06 -10.06
C VAL A 354 -1.33 -18.26 -9.26
N PHE A 355 -1.78 -17.26 -8.49
CA PHE A 355 -0.89 -16.45 -7.66
C PHE A 355 -0.34 -17.26 -6.47
N LEU A 356 -1.18 -18.06 -5.81
CA LEU A 356 -0.77 -18.91 -4.70
C LEU A 356 0.28 -19.94 -5.13
N ALA A 357 0.05 -20.61 -6.27
CA ALA A 357 1.00 -21.56 -6.85
C ALA A 357 2.31 -20.88 -7.27
N SER A 358 2.23 -19.67 -7.81
CA SER A 358 3.40 -18.90 -8.21
C SER A 358 4.24 -18.51 -6.99
N GLY A 359 3.62 -17.92 -5.96
CA GLY A 359 4.30 -17.59 -4.70
C GLY A 359 4.93 -18.82 -4.06
N PHE A 360 4.19 -19.93 -3.99
CA PHE A 360 4.72 -21.18 -3.46
C PHE A 360 5.94 -21.71 -4.24
N LYS A 361 5.94 -21.61 -5.56
CA LYS A 361 7.05 -22.02 -6.44
C LYS A 361 8.29 -21.15 -6.21
N GLU A 362 8.12 -19.84 -6.05
CA GLU A 362 9.22 -18.88 -5.92
C GLU A 362 9.90 -18.94 -4.53
N LEU A 363 9.30 -19.57 -3.53
CA LEU A 363 9.85 -19.67 -2.17
C LEU A 363 11.19 -20.40 -2.16
N PRO A 364 12.26 -19.79 -1.59
CA PRO A 364 13.50 -20.48 -1.26
C PRO A 364 13.29 -21.49 -0.11
N PRO A 365 14.25 -22.38 0.19
CA PRO A 365 14.11 -23.42 1.22
C PRO A 365 13.74 -22.90 2.62
N ASN A 366 14.19 -21.70 3.00
CA ASN A 366 13.89 -21.03 4.26
C ASN A 366 12.82 -19.95 4.13
N GLY A 367 12.14 -19.87 2.98
CA GLY A 367 11.12 -18.87 2.70
C GLY A 367 9.78 -19.21 3.32
N VAL A 368 9.08 -18.18 3.80
CA VAL A 368 7.71 -18.26 4.30
C VAL A 368 6.76 -17.62 3.30
N LEU A 369 5.64 -18.31 3.04
CA LEU A 369 4.48 -17.74 2.35
C LEU A 369 3.51 -17.22 3.40
N LEU A 370 3.12 -15.94 3.31
CA LEU A 370 2.03 -15.35 4.08
C LEU A 370 0.82 -15.17 3.18
N LEU A 371 -0.32 -15.71 3.60
CA LEU A 371 -1.62 -15.48 3.00
C LEU A 371 -2.48 -14.67 3.97
N TYR A 372 -2.80 -13.44 3.58
CA TYR A 372 -3.73 -12.57 4.28
C TYR A 372 -5.03 -12.47 3.48
N VAL A 373 -6.15 -12.73 4.13
CA VAL A 373 -7.49 -12.63 3.53
C VAL A 373 -8.39 -11.80 4.44
N SER A 374 -8.92 -10.69 3.91
CA SER A 374 -10.00 -9.91 4.51
C SER A 374 -11.22 -10.04 3.60
N ALA A 375 -12.19 -10.86 3.98
CA ALA A 375 -13.32 -11.24 3.13
C ALA A 375 -14.52 -11.70 3.94
N ASP A 376 -15.70 -11.57 3.33
CA ASP A 376 -16.93 -12.11 3.93
C ASP A 376 -16.89 -13.65 3.98
N GLY A 377 -17.46 -14.23 5.03
CA GLY A 377 -17.54 -15.67 5.21
C GLY A 377 -18.53 -16.34 4.26
N SER A 378 -18.22 -17.57 3.90
CA SER A 378 -19.16 -18.52 3.29
C SER A 378 -19.45 -19.61 4.31
N PHE A 379 -20.68 -19.67 4.78
CA PHE A 379 -21.08 -20.55 5.88
C PHE A 379 -21.50 -21.95 5.40
N PRO A 380 -21.41 -22.97 6.27
CA PRO A 380 -21.73 -24.32 5.89
C PRO A 380 -23.22 -24.48 5.57
N ASN A 381 -23.50 -25.23 4.52
CA ASN A 381 -24.84 -25.60 4.13
C ASN A 381 -25.28 -26.99 4.69
N ALA A 382 -24.35 -27.79 5.19
CA ALA A 382 -24.58 -29.11 5.70
C ALA A 382 -24.84 -29.10 7.21
N LYS A 383 -25.86 -29.89 7.66
CA LYS A 383 -26.17 -30.04 9.08
C LYS A 383 -25.15 -30.91 9.82
N GLN A 384 -24.49 -31.82 9.12
CA GLN A 384 -23.43 -32.68 9.65
C GLN A 384 -22.27 -32.70 8.63
N PRO A 385 -21.18 -32.03 8.91
CA PRO A 385 -20.01 -32.01 8.04
C PRO A 385 -19.27 -33.36 8.11
N GLU A 386 -18.98 -33.94 6.95
CA GLU A 386 -18.18 -35.14 6.79
C GLU A 386 -16.73 -34.84 6.42
N ASP A 387 -16.50 -33.80 5.61
CA ASP A 387 -15.21 -33.35 5.15
C ASP A 387 -14.81 -32.05 5.84
N VAL A 388 -13.92 -32.14 6.82
CA VAL A 388 -13.42 -31.02 7.63
C VAL A 388 -12.78 -29.91 6.76
N GLY A 389 -12.23 -30.27 5.60
CA GLY A 389 -11.59 -29.30 4.70
C GLY A 389 -12.57 -28.42 3.94
N TYR A 390 -13.83 -28.82 3.79
CA TYR A 390 -14.77 -28.17 2.89
C TYR A 390 -16.17 -27.91 3.48
N ASP A 391 -16.64 -28.73 4.38
CA ASP A 391 -18.06 -28.73 4.79
C ASP A 391 -18.39 -27.70 5.86
N TYR A 392 -17.36 -27.14 6.55
CA TYR A 392 -17.54 -26.04 7.50
C TYR A 392 -17.62 -24.66 6.82
N GLY A 393 -17.56 -24.61 5.49
CA GLY A 393 -17.52 -23.37 4.72
C GLY A 393 -16.10 -22.82 4.57
N GLY A 394 -16.00 -21.57 4.21
CA GLY A 394 -14.73 -20.91 3.91
C GLY A 394 -14.89 -19.40 3.88
N VAL A 395 -14.08 -18.72 3.06
CA VAL A 395 -14.14 -17.27 2.85
C VAL A 395 -14.37 -16.95 1.38
N THR A 396 -15.25 -16.00 1.10
CA THR A 396 -15.67 -15.61 -0.24
C THR A 396 -14.66 -14.68 -0.87
N THR A 397 -14.07 -15.05 -2.01
CA THR A 397 -13.02 -14.22 -2.64
C THR A 397 -13.55 -13.27 -3.72
N ASN A 398 -14.70 -13.55 -4.36
CA ASN A 398 -15.22 -12.74 -5.47
C ASN A 398 -16.74 -12.68 -5.61
N SER A 399 -17.55 -13.19 -4.70
CA SER A 399 -18.98 -13.00 -4.73
C SER A 399 -19.43 -11.98 -3.71
N LYS A 400 -20.55 -11.27 -4.01
CA LYS A 400 -21.25 -10.50 -2.98
C LYS A 400 -22.02 -11.50 -2.14
N ARG A 401 -22.04 -11.29 -0.83
CA ARG A 401 -22.97 -11.96 0.07
C ARG A 401 -24.38 -11.49 -0.34
N GLU A 402 -25.13 -12.35 -1.03
CA GLU A 402 -26.55 -12.09 -1.25
C GLU A 402 -27.31 -12.37 0.05
N PRO A 403 -28.16 -11.44 0.52
CA PRO A 403 -29.06 -11.74 1.64
C PRO A 403 -29.95 -12.90 1.23
N ASP A 404 -29.99 -13.90 2.07
CA ASP A 404 -30.65 -15.20 1.82
C ASP A 404 -32.17 -15.02 1.74
N HIS A 405 -32.72 -14.69 0.56
CA HIS A 405 -34.14 -14.51 0.28
C HIS A 405 -34.74 -15.66 -0.54
N SER A 406 -34.02 -16.75 -0.77
CA SER A 406 -34.56 -17.85 -1.57
C SER A 406 -34.53 -19.21 -0.86
N ASN A 407 -35.68 -19.61 -0.33
CA ASN A 407 -36.06 -21.00 -0.05
C ASN A 407 -36.05 -21.85 -1.35
N LYS A 408 -34.90 -21.97 -2.03
CA LYS A 408 -34.76 -22.88 -3.17
C LYS A 408 -34.01 -24.13 -2.73
N ARG A 409 -34.72 -25.24 -2.66
CA ARG A 409 -34.16 -26.59 -2.61
C ARG A 409 -33.28 -26.83 -3.82
N ASN A 410 -31.99 -26.49 -3.75
CA ASN A 410 -31.04 -26.83 -4.80
C ASN A 410 -29.84 -27.56 -4.20
N ILE A 411 -29.42 -28.56 -4.95
CA ILE A 411 -28.18 -29.31 -4.79
C ILE A 411 -27.07 -28.34 -4.47
N GLN A 412 -26.43 -28.53 -3.31
CA GLN A 412 -25.42 -27.63 -2.75
C GLN A 412 -24.15 -27.72 -3.60
N LEU A 413 -24.06 -26.86 -4.59
CA LEU A 413 -22.79 -26.60 -5.26
C LEU A 413 -21.97 -25.71 -4.34
N LYS A 414 -20.71 -26.10 -4.06
CA LYS A 414 -19.71 -25.23 -3.40
C LYS A 414 -19.57 -23.94 -4.18
N ASP A 415 -19.51 -22.81 -3.49
CA ASP A 415 -19.36 -21.51 -4.14
C ASP A 415 -18.10 -21.47 -4.99
N MET A 416 -18.24 -21.08 -6.26
CA MET A 416 -17.14 -21.12 -7.25
C MET A 416 -15.97 -20.18 -6.90
N HIS A 417 -16.18 -19.18 -6.04
CA HIS A 417 -15.21 -18.19 -5.64
C HIS A 417 -15.00 -18.15 -4.13
N CYS A 418 -15.06 -19.28 -3.48
CA CYS A 418 -14.80 -19.48 -2.07
C CYS A 418 -13.46 -20.17 -1.88
N LEU A 419 -12.68 -19.72 -0.91
CA LEU A 419 -11.47 -20.39 -0.45
C LEU A 419 -11.79 -21.21 0.78
N TYR A 420 -11.65 -22.52 0.67
CA TYR A 420 -11.85 -23.47 1.74
C TYR A 420 -10.52 -23.87 2.39
N PRO A 421 -10.50 -24.30 3.66
CA PRO A 421 -9.28 -24.86 4.28
C PRO A 421 -8.64 -25.98 3.45
N GLY A 422 -9.44 -26.87 2.88
CA GLY A 422 -8.99 -27.99 2.05
C GLY A 422 -8.17 -27.58 0.83
N ASP A 423 -8.51 -26.42 0.26
CA ASP A 423 -7.80 -25.88 -0.89
C ASP A 423 -6.33 -25.49 -0.58
N LEU A 424 -6.03 -25.23 0.69
CA LEU A 424 -4.71 -24.84 1.16
C LEU A 424 -3.81 -26.02 1.56
N TYR A 425 -4.33 -27.24 1.68
CA TYR A 425 -3.57 -28.43 2.11
C TYR A 425 -2.30 -28.65 1.28
N PRO A 426 -2.30 -28.55 -0.06
CA PRO A 426 -1.07 -28.72 -0.84
C PRO A 426 0.04 -27.72 -0.51
N TYR A 427 -0.33 -26.53 -0.05
CA TYR A 427 0.61 -25.44 0.25
C TYR A 427 1.25 -25.57 1.65
N THR A 428 0.71 -26.45 2.52
CA THR A 428 1.32 -26.76 3.82
C THR A 428 2.62 -27.61 3.71
N ARG A 429 3.08 -27.89 2.49
CA ARG A 429 4.37 -28.53 2.20
C ARG A 429 5.57 -27.61 2.37
N LYS A 430 5.36 -26.31 2.53
CA LYS A 430 6.37 -25.30 2.87
C LYS A 430 5.87 -24.46 4.03
N PRO A 431 6.75 -23.69 4.72
CA PRO A 431 6.34 -22.81 5.80
C PRO A 431 5.22 -21.86 5.37
N LEU A 432 4.08 -21.93 6.05
CA LEU A 432 2.86 -21.20 5.70
C LEU A 432 2.33 -20.43 6.91
N PHE A 433 2.13 -19.12 6.73
CA PHE A 433 1.54 -18.23 7.73
C PHE A 433 0.21 -17.67 7.20
N LEU A 434 -0.88 -17.92 7.89
CA LEU A 434 -2.21 -17.51 7.49
C LEU A 434 -2.71 -16.40 8.42
N ILE A 435 -3.37 -15.39 7.85
CA ILE A 435 -4.16 -14.39 8.59
C ILE A 435 -5.52 -14.35 7.92
N MET A 436 -6.54 -14.82 8.63
CA MET A 436 -7.92 -14.89 8.14
C MET A 436 -8.78 -13.91 8.92
N ASP A 437 -9.12 -12.80 8.28
CA ASP A 437 -9.99 -11.76 8.85
C ASP A 437 -11.36 -11.82 8.19
N SER A 438 -12.26 -12.60 8.79
CA SER A 438 -13.58 -12.96 8.27
C SER A 438 -14.50 -13.42 9.40
N ASP A 439 -15.79 -13.22 9.23
CA ASP A 439 -16.82 -13.74 10.14
C ASP A 439 -16.95 -15.29 10.11
N ASN A 440 -16.28 -15.97 9.16
CA ASN A 440 -16.11 -17.42 9.13
C ASN A 440 -14.63 -17.86 9.19
N SER A 441 -13.78 -17.06 9.83
CA SER A 441 -12.33 -17.33 9.92
C SER A 441 -12.01 -18.62 10.69
N HIS A 442 -12.81 -18.99 11.67
CA HIS A 442 -12.59 -20.11 12.59
C HIS A 442 -12.47 -21.48 11.90
N VAL A 443 -13.01 -21.62 10.69
CA VAL A 443 -12.90 -22.88 9.92
C VAL A 443 -11.46 -23.26 9.61
N PHE A 444 -10.55 -22.29 9.58
CA PHE A 444 -9.11 -22.53 9.35
C PHE A 444 -8.39 -23.10 10.58
N GLN A 445 -9.05 -23.23 11.74
CA GLN A 445 -8.51 -23.99 12.88
C GLN A 445 -8.35 -25.49 12.58
N HIS A 446 -9.03 -25.99 11.56
CA HIS A 446 -8.99 -27.38 11.13
C HIS A 446 -7.88 -27.69 10.11
N MET A 447 -6.98 -26.73 9.86
CA MET A 447 -5.85 -26.94 8.95
C MET A 447 -4.92 -28.06 9.46
N PRO A 448 -4.70 -29.12 8.65
CA PRO A 448 -3.86 -30.23 9.06
C PRO A 448 -2.35 -29.89 8.88
N ARG A 449 -1.51 -30.56 9.65
CA ARG A 449 -0.05 -30.45 9.62
C ARG A 449 0.60 -31.71 9.09
N PHE A 450 0.11 -32.21 7.96
CA PHE A 450 0.52 -33.52 7.41
C PHE A 450 1.99 -33.61 7.02
N PHE A 451 2.63 -32.50 6.65
CA PHE A 451 3.96 -32.51 6.07
C PHE A 451 5.06 -32.07 7.05
N GLY A 452 4.73 -31.84 8.32
CA GLY A 452 5.69 -31.47 9.35
C GLY A 452 6.33 -30.07 9.16
N GLN A 453 5.83 -29.28 8.21
CA GLN A 453 6.28 -27.91 8.01
C GLN A 453 5.60 -26.94 8.99
N PRO A 454 6.25 -25.82 9.32
CA PRO A 454 5.65 -24.80 10.16
C PRO A 454 4.36 -24.25 9.54
N LEU A 455 3.28 -24.27 10.33
CA LEU A 455 1.99 -23.71 9.97
C LEU A 455 1.44 -22.95 11.17
N VAL A 456 1.09 -21.68 10.96
CA VAL A 456 0.35 -20.85 11.91
C VAL A 456 -0.80 -20.16 11.17
N ALA A 457 -1.98 -20.15 11.78
CA ALA A 457 -3.11 -19.38 11.34
C ALA A 457 -3.57 -18.45 12.47
N LEU A 458 -3.66 -17.15 12.18
CA LEU A 458 -4.27 -16.14 13.03
C LEU A 458 -5.66 -15.83 12.46
N MET A 459 -6.68 -15.93 13.30
CA MET A 459 -8.08 -15.84 12.89
C MET A 459 -8.77 -14.73 13.67
N SER A 460 -9.56 -13.90 12.97
CA SER A 460 -10.37 -12.85 13.58
C SER A 460 -11.47 -13.44 14.47
N PRO A 461 -12.07 -12.63 15.37
CA PRO A 461 -13.32 -12.98 16.01
C PRO A 461 -14.41 -13.34 14.97
N GLU A 462 -15.31 -14.23 15.35
CA GLU A 462 -16.46 -14.63 14.51
C GLU A 462 -17.48 -13.49 14.39
N ASP A 463 -17.56 -12.65 15.42
CA ASP A 463 -18.48 -11.52 15.51
C ASP A 463 -17.87 -10.37 16.32
N VAL A 464 -18.49 -9.22 16.27
CA VAL A 464 -18.15 -8.04 17.07
C VAL A 464 -19.37 -7.57 17.88
N PRO A 465 -19.18 -6.91 19.02
CA PRO A 465 -20.30 -6.36 19.77
C PRO A 465 -21.19 -5.45 18.91
N PRO A 466 -22.52 -5.40 19.14
CA PRO A 466 -23.46 -4.63 18.34
C PRO A 466 -23.09 -3.16 18.13
N ALA A 467 -22.39 -2.56 19.09
CA ALA A 467 -21.90 -1.17 19.00
C ALA A 467 -20.91 -0.94 17.84
N PHE A 468 -20.32 -2.00 17.28
CA PHE A 468 -19.37 -1.93 16.18
C PHE A 468 -19.94 -2.40 14.85
N HIS A 469 -21.16 -2.93 14.77
CA HIS A 469 -21.76 -3.43 13.53
C HIS A 469 -21.84 -2.34 12.46
N ASP A 470 -22.20 -1.12 12.81
CA ASP A 470 -22.30 0.02 11.87
C ASP A 470 -20.93 0.56 11.42
N GLN A 471 -19.84 0.03 11.97
CA GLN A 471 -18.48 0.53 11.73
C GLN A 471 -17.64 -0.36 10.79
N GLN A 472 -18.25 -1.39 10.19
CA GLN A 472 -17.56 -2.33 9.27
C GLN A 472 -16.92 -1.61 8.06
N HIS A 473 -17.49 -0.49 7.63
CA HIS A 473 -16.91 0.36 6.57
C HIS A 473 -15.50 0.88 6.93
N LYS A 474 -15.14 0.95 8.21
CA LYS A 474 -13.82 1.38 8.73
C LYS A 474 -12.77 0.26 8.79
N GLY A 475 -13.07 -0.89 8.21
CA GLY A 475 -12.21 -2.06 8.21
C GLY A 475 -12.42 -2.99 9.40
N ASN A 476 -11.83 -4.16 9.34
CA ASN A 476 -11.95 -5.20 10.33
C ASN A 476 -11.08 -4.94 11.56
N LEU A 477 -11.59 -5.34 12.72
CA LEU A 477 -10.96 -5.03 14.00
C LEU A 477 -9.60 -5.73 14.16
N LEU A 478 -9.49 -7.01 13.79
CA LEU A 478 -8.20 -7.72 13.86
C LEU A 478 -7.15 -7.04 13.00
N THR A 479 -7.47 -6.72 11.76
CA THR A 479 -6.55 -6.01 10.86
C THR A 479 -6.12 -4.67 11.45
N LEU A 480 -7.03 -3.93 12.08
CA LEU A 480 -6.70 -2.67 12.74
C LEU A 480 -5.69 -2.87 13.88
N PHE A 481 -5.86 -3.90 14.72
CA PHE A 481 -4.90 -4.24 15.77
C PHE A 481 -3.54 -4.67 15.21
N LEU A 482 -3.54 -5.46 14.12
CA LEU A 482 -2.30 -5.89 13.46
C LEU A 482 -1.56 -4.72 12.79
N HIS A 483 -2.30 -3.70 12.34
CA HIS A 483 -1.74 -2.50 11.70
C HIS A 483 -1.26 -1.47 12.73
N SER A 484 -2.16 -1.04 13.60
CA SER A 484 -1.91 0.03 14.59
C SER A 484 -2.58 -0.30 15.92
N PRO A 485 -1.92 -1.05 16.80
CA PRO A 485 -2.52 -1.56 18.03
C PRO A 485 -3.00 -0.45 18.99
N LEU A 486 -2.27 0.68 19.07
CA LEU A 486 -2.69 1.80 19.92
C LEU A 486 -3.93 2.52 19.36
N THR A 487 -3.98 2.73 18.04
CA THR A 487 -5.18 3.26 17.37
C THR A 487 -6.38 2.33 17.56
N ALA A 488 -6.15 1.00 17.48
CA ALA A 488 -7.20 0.01 17.71
C ALA A 488 -7.74 0.04 19.13
N LEU A 489 -6.85 0.17 20.13
CA LEU A 489 -7.25 0.35 21.53
C LEU A 489 -8.08 1.63 21.72
N CYS A 490 -7.62 2.76 21.19
CA CYS A 490 -8.38 4.01 21.23
C CYS A 490 -9.75 3.86 20.56
N PHE A 491 -9.81 3.18 19.42
CA PHE A 491 -11.04 2.94 18.67
C PHE A 491 -12.07 2.13 19.47
N VAL A 492 -11.68 1.02 20.10
CA VAL A 492 -12.59 0.20 20.91
C VAL A 492 -13.01 0.89 22.20
N CYS A 493 -12.21 1.85 22.68
CA CYS A 493 -12.52 2.69 23.84
C CYS A 493 -13.22 4.01 23.48
N HIS A 494 -13.57 4.24 22.19
CA HIS A 494 -14.19 5.48 21.70
C HIS A 494 -13.38 6.76 21.97
N VAL A 495 -12.04 6.66 22.02
CA VAL A 495 -11.12 7.79 22.15
C VAL A 495 -10.78 8.31 20.76
N VAL A 496 -11.17 9.55 20.45
CA VAL A 496 -11.03 10.14 19.11
C VAL A 496 -9.83 11.09 19.02
N ASP A 497 -9.65 11.94 20.05
CA ASP A 497 -8.61 12.96 20.06
C ASP A 497 -7.63 12.68 21.20
N VAL A 498 -6.34 12.63 20.87
CA VAL A 498 -5.28 12.34 21.85
C VAL A 498 -4.16 13.37 21.71
N PRO A 499 -3.78 14.11 22.76
CA PRO A 499 -2.60 14.96 22.75
C PRO A 499 -1.33 14.13 22.46
N VAL A 500 -0.37 14.68 21.70
CA VAL A 500 0.87 13.98 21.34
C VAL A 500 1.64 13.48 22.56
N SER A 501 1.71 14.28 23.64
CA SER A 501 2.39 13.89 24.87
C SER A 501 1.76 12.68 25.55
N LEU A 502 0.43 12.56 25.49
CA LEU A 502 -0.31 11.41 25.98
C LEU A 502 -0.13 10.20 25.06
N TRP A 503 -0.14 10.44 23.76
CA TRP A 503 0.13 9.40 22.75
C TRP A 503 1.52 8.77 22.93
N ASP A 504 2.57 9.58 23.11
CA ASP A 504 3.93 9.10 23.32
C ASP A 504 4.06 8.29 24.62
N LYS A 505 3.38 8.75 25.68
CA LYS A 505 3.32 7.99 26.93
C LYS A 505 2.61 6.65 26.76
N ALA A 506 1.48 6.63 26.07
CA ALA A 506 0.73 5.41 25.75
C ALA A 506 1.54 4.46 24.87
N GLN A 507 2.27 4.99 23.87
CA GLN A 507 3.19 4.22 23.04
C GLN A 507 4.32 3.58 23.86
N GLY A 508 4.82 4.27 24.88
CA GLY A 508 5.79 3.71 25.83
C GLY A 508 5.26 2.49 26.58
N HIS A 509 3.97 2.51 27.00
CA HIS A 509 3.33 1.34 27.63
C HIS A 509 3.09 0.21 26.63
N LEU A 510 2.70 0.51 25.40
CA LEU A 510 2.58 -0.49 24.33
C LEU A 510 3.93 -1.16 24.05
N ASN A 511 5.02 -0.40 23.98
CA ASN A 511 6.37 -0.94 23.76
C ASN A 511 6.80 -1.87 24.90
N ARG A 512 6.45 -1.53 26.17
CA ARG A 512 6.67 -2.43 27.33
C ARG A 512 5.86 -3.71 27.20
N PHE A 513 4.58 -3.63 26.78
CA PHE A 513 3.77 -4.81 26.51
C PHE A 513 4.43 -5.71 25.47
N MET A 514 4.87 -5.13 24.32
CA MET A 514 5.50 -5.90 23.25
C MET A 514 6.80 -6.58 23.70
N ALA A 515 7.61 -5.91 24.50
CA ALA A 515 8.84 -6.48 25.07
C ALA A 515 8.53 -7.64 26.03
N GLU A 516 7.56 -7.46 26.94
CA GLU A 516 7.17 -8.49 27.90
C GLU A 516 6.51 -9.70 27.20
N ALA A 517 5.62 -9.46 26.22
CA ALA A 517 5.03 -10.52 25.41
C ALA A 517 6.10 -11.29 24.62
N SER A 518 7.10 -10.57 24.07
CA SER A 518 8.25 -11.19 23.40
C SER A 518 9.00 -12.14 24.33
N ARG A 519 9.27 -11.71 25.59
CA ARG A 519 9.95 -12.52 26.59
C ARG A 519 9.12 -13.77 26.97
N ILE A 520 7.83 -13.60 27.21
CA ILE A 520 6.91 -14.69 27.57
C ILE A 520 6.82 -15.73 26.46
N VAL A 521 6.64 -15.30 25.20
CA VAL A 521 6.58 -16.18 24.03
C VAL A 521 7.83 -17.05 23.90
N VAL A 522 9.02 -16.47 24.08
CA VAL A 522 10.29 -17.20 23.98
C VAL A 522 10.51 -18.18 25.13
N LEU A 523 9.96 -17.89 26.31
CA LEU A 523 10.12 -18.71 27.53
C LEU A 523 9.00 -19.74 27.72
N SER A 524 7.90 -19.66 26.97
CA SER A 524 6.79 -20.62 27.11
C SER A 524 7.17 -22.02 26.63
N TYR A 525 7.00 -23.01 27.49
CA TYR A 525 7.26 -24.40 27.21
C TYR A 525 6.10 -25.10 26.48
N CYS A 526 4.89 -24.59 26.63
CA CYS A 526 3.67 -25.14 26.00
C CYS A 526 3.40 -24.55 24.62
N LEU A 527 4.15 -23.52 24.21
CA LEU A 527 3.96 -22.90 22.90
C LEU A 527 4.41 -23.86 21.79
N TYR A 528 3.56 -24.01 20.79
CA TYR A 528 3.85 -24.88 19.66
C TYR A 528 5.11 -24.39 18.89
N PRO A 529 6.05 -25.29 18.52
CA PRO A 529 7.35 -24.93 17.95
C PRO A 529 7.29 -24.07 16.68
N ALA A 530 6.21 -24.17 15.88
CA ALA A 530 6.05 -23.38 14.67
C ALA A 530 6.10 -21.86 14.95
N TYR A 531 5.56 -21.41 16.08
CA TYR A 531 5.61 -20.00 16.46
C TYR A 531 7.05 -19.51 16.61
N LEU A 532 7.90 -20.28 17.30
CA LEU A 532 9.31 -19.92 17.49
C LEU A 532 10.10 -19.95 16.18
N GLN A 533 9.73 -20.82 15.23
CA GLN A 533 10.35 -20.86 13.92
C GLN A 533 10.04 -19.59 13.10
N PHE A 534 8.81 -19.07 13.15
CA PHE A 534 8.42 -17.81 12.52
C PHE A 534 8.93 -16.58 13.26
N TYR A 535 9.23 -16.71 14.54
CA TYR A 535 9.60 -15.59 15.43
C TYR A 535 10.92 -14.92 15.02
N GLY A 536 11.77 -15.60 14.25
CA GLY A 536 13.02 -15.06 13.70
C GLY A 536 12.82 -13.94 12.69
N ASP A 537 11.67 -13.90 12.00
CA ASP A 537 11.33 -12.85 11.04
C ASP A 537 10.69 -11.63 11.75
N ASP A 538 11.16 -10.43 11.42
CA ASP A 538 10.72 -9.19 12.08
C ASP A 538 9.22 -8.91 11.87
N PHE A 539 8.71 -9.14 10.64
CA PHE A 539 7.29 -8.90 10.31
C PHE A 539 6.39 -9.92 11.01
N LEU A 540 6.73 -11.20 10.93
CA LEU A 540 5.93 -12.27 11.53
C LEU A 540 5.94 -12.15 13.06
N ARG A 541 7.10 -11.83 13.66
CA ARG A 541 7.21 -11.57 15.10
C ARG A 541 6.30 -10.43 15.53
N LEU A 542 6.34 -9.31 14.82
CA LEU A 542 5.52 -8.14 15.13
C LEU A 542 4.03 -8.45 15.00
N LEU A 543 3.61 -9.18 13.96
CA LEU A 543 2.21 -9.60 13.77
C LEU A 543 1.73 -10.50 14.91
N MET A 544 2.55 -11.47 15.34
CA MET A 544 2.21 -12.35 16.46
C MET A 544 2.06 -11.58 17.78
N LEU A 545 2.96 -10.66 18.08
CA LEU A 545 2.88 -9.84 19.30
C LEU A 545 1.67 -8.90 19.28
N ARG A 546 1.35 -8.31 18.14
CA ARG A 546 0.15 -7.49 17.98
C ARG A 546 -1.13 -8.31 18.08
N PHE A 547 -1.12 -9.56 17.61
CA PHE A 547 -2.22 -10.51 17.81
C PHE A 547 -2.45 -10.83 19.28
N ILE A 548 -1.37 -11.09 20.05
CA ILE A 548 -1.46 -11.32 21.49
C ILE A 548 -2.02 -10.06 22.18
N PHE A 549 -1.57 -8.86 21.81
CA PHE A 549 -2.11 -7.60 22.33
C PHE A 549 -3.60 -7.46 22.04
N CYS A 550 -4.03 -7.74 20.80
CA CYS A 550 -5.44 -7.74 20.42
C CYS A 550 -6.26 -8.67 21.33
N HIS A 551 -5.81 -9.92 21.51
CA HIS A 551 -6.51 -10.90 22.34
C HIS A 551 -6.65 -10.42 23.79
N VAL A 552 -5.55 -9.96 24.40
CA VAL A 552 -5.55 -9.50 25.81
C VAL A 552 -6.44 -8.27 25.99
N VAL A 553 -6.37 -7.30 25.08
CA VAL A 553 -7.23 -6.10 25.13
C VAL A 553 -8.71 -6.47 25.05
N LEU A 554 -9.10 -7.29 24.05
CA LEU A 554 -10.50 -7.66 23.85
C LEU A 554 -11.02 -8.52 25.02
N LYS A 555 -10.19 -9.42 25.57
CA LYS A 555 -10.56 -10.26 26.71
C LYS A 555 -10.83 -9.45 27.97
N LEU A 556 -10.05 -8.40 28.23
CA LEU A 556 -10.21 -7.54 29.39
C LEU A 556 -11.31 -6.49 29.22
N HIS A 557 -11.65 -6.12 27.99
CA HIS A 557 -12.63 -5.07 27.71
C HIS A 557 -14.06 -5.56 27.96
N ARG A 558 -14.82 -4.86 28.82
CA ARG A 558 -16.16 -5.29 29.28
C ARG A 558 -17.19 -5.50 28.17
N MET A 559 -17.10 -4.76 27.06
CA MET A 559 -18.04 -4.91 25.93
C MET A 559 -17.85 -6.21 25.14
N PHE A 560 -16.66 -6.80 25.18
CA PHE A 560 -16.34 -8.04 24.50
C PHE A 560 -16.54 -9.28 25.38
N LYS A 561 -16.98 -9.11 26.63
CA LYS A 561 -17.41 -10.21 27.48
C LYS A 561 -18.84 -10.63 27.09
N VAL A 562 -19.04 -11.90 26.74
CA VAL A 562 -20.39 -12.44 26.49
C VAL A 562 -21.14 -12.43 27.83
N ARG A 563 -22.22 -11.67 27.93
CA ARG A 563 -23.19 -11.82 29.01
C ARG A 563 -24.01 -13.08 28.68
N VAL A 564 -23.69 -14.21 29.31
CA VAL A 564 -24.58 -15.37 29.30
C VAL A 564 -25.84 -14.96 30.08
N PRO A 565 -27.04 -14.92 29.46
CA PRO A 565 -28.26 -14.68 30.22
C PRO A 565 -28.42 -15.78 31.26
N ALA A 566 -28.76 -15.39 32.51
CA ALA A 566 -28.91 -16.32 33.62
C ALA A 566 -29.94 -17.47 33.35
N ASP A 567 -30.77 -17.31 32.32
CA ASP A 567 -31.81 -18.28 31.94
C ASP A 567 -31.38 -19.29 30.84
N ALA A 568 -30.14 -19.22 30.36
CA ALA A 568 -29.65 -20.09 29.28
C ALA A 568 -29.09 -21.45 29.76
N CYS A 569 -29.66 -22.04 30.81
CA CYS A 569 -29.23 -23.32 31.36
C CYS A 569 -29.41 -24.55 30.43
N LEU A 570 -29.84 -24.42 29.19
CA LEU A 570 -30.15 -25.57 28.31
C LEU A 570 -29.56 -25.54 26.90
N ALA A 571 -28.75 -24.57 26.52
CA ALA A 571 -28.01 -24.60 25.25
C ALA A 571 -26.53 -24.86 25.53
N TYR A 572 -26.19 -26.13 25.57
CA TYR A 572 -24.80 -26.60 25.69
C TYR A 572 -23.99 -26.13 24.49
N SER A 573 -23.21 -25.06 24.66
CA SER A 573 -22.06 -24.75 23.83
C SER A 573 -20.94 -24.24 24.76
N PRO A 574 -19.92 -25.06 25.03
CA PRO A 574 -18.73 -24.64 25.77
C PRO A 574 -17.79 -23.89 24.82
N GLN A 575 -18.33 -23.03 23.97
CA GLN A 575 -17.54 -22.22 23.05
C GLN A 575 -17.26 -20.88 23.71
N GLY A 576 -15.97 -20.63 23.95
CA GLY A 576 -15.50 -19.35 24.43
C GLY A 576 -15.99 -18.21 23.53
N SER A 577 -15.98 -17.03 24.08
CA SER A 577 -16.50 -15.79 23.49
C SER A 577 -16.22 -15.69 21.98
N ASN A 578 -17.27 -15.59 21.15
CA ASN A 578 -17.18 -15.39 19.69
C ASN A 578 -16.51 -14.05 19.32
N TYR A 579 -16.27 -13.19 20.31
CA TYR A 579 -15.64 -11.89 20.15
C TYR A 579 -14.11 -11.90 20.33
N LEU A 580 -13.49 -13.06 20.59
CA LEU A 580 -12.03 -13.16 20.72
C LEU A 580 -11.37 -13.76 19.49
N PRO A 581 -10.20 -13.23 19.09
CA PRO A 581 -9.43 -13.83 18.01
C PRO A 581 -8.85 -15.17 18.45
N ARG A 582 -8.71 -16.10 17.49
CA ARG A 582 -8.18 -17.45 17.72
C ARG A 582 -6.94 -17.69 16.90
N SER A 583 -6.15 -18.69 17.29
CA SER A 583 -4.97 -19.12 16.55
C SER A 583 -4.93 -20.63 16.37
N HIS A 584 -4.27 -21.06 15.31
CA HIS A 584 -3.97 -22.47 15.07
C HIS A 584 -2.48 -22.65 14.73
N PRO A 585 -1.74 -23.48 15.46
CA PRO A 585 -2.09 -24.10 16.75
C PRO A 585 -2.49 -23.07 17.80
N PRO A 586 -3.29 -23.45 18.81
CA PRO A 586 -3.70 -22.49 19.84
C PRO A 586 -2.50 -22.00 20.64
N ILE A 587 -2.42 -20.68 20.85
CA ILE A 587 -1.48 -20.08 21.79
C ILE A 587 -1.94 -20.43 23.21
N PRO A 588 -1.05 -20.93 24.12
CA PRO A 588 -1.42 -21.31 25.47
C PRO A 588 -2.04 -20.15 26.23
N GLU A 589 -3.28 -20.33 26.72
CA GLU A 589 -3.98 -19.28 27.47
C GLU A 589 -3.25 -18.97 28.77
N SER A 590 -3.06 -19.96 29.66
CA SER A 590 -2.48 -19.76 31.00
C SER A 590 -1.05 -19.22 31.01
N GLU A 591 -0.22 -19.63 30.02
CA GLU A 591 1.19 -19.21 29.97
C GLU A 591 1.41 -17.90 29.21
N VAL A 592 0.56 -17.57 28.22
CA VAL A 592 0.78 -16.44 27.33
C VAL A 592 -0.39 -15.46 27.34
N LEU A 593 -1.58 -15.89 26.91
CA LEU A 593 -2.70 -14.94 26.68
C LEU A 593 -3.27 -14.37 27.98
N ASP A 594 -3.27 -15.16 29.06
CA ASP A 594 -3.76 -14.77 30.38
C ASP A 594 -2.63 -14.41 31.36
N HIS A 595 -1.43 -14.23 30.84
CA HIS A 595 -0.29 -13.94 31.71
C HIS A 595 -0.50 -12.62 32.48
N PRO A 596 -0.42 -12.61 33.81
CA PRO A 596 -0.77 -11.44 34.65
C PRO A 596 0.04 -10.18 34.31
N ALA A 597 1.31 -10.34 33.87
CA ALA A 597 2.14 -9.20 33.48
C ALA A 597 1.58 -8.48 32.26
N LEU A 598 1.05 -9.22 31.25
CA LEU A 598 0.45 -8.64 30.05
C LEU A 598 -0.86 -7.93 30.38
N GLN A 599 -1.72 -8.58 31.16
CA GLN A 599 -2.98 -7.99 31.61
C GLN A 599 -2.75 -6.69 32.38
N ARG A 600 -1.79 -6.69 33.33
CA ARG A 600 -1.42 -5.48 34.10
C ARG A 600 -0.97 -4.34 33.18
N THR A 601 -0.12 -4.63 32.20
CA THR A 601 0.38 -3.61 31.27
C THR A 601 -0.74 -3.00 30.43
N VAL A 602 -1.74 -3.80 30.00
CA VAL A 602 -2.93 -3.29 29.31
C VAL A 602 -3.76 -2.39 30.22
N LEU A 603 -3.95 -2.79 31.49
CA LEU A 603 -4.70 -2.00 32.48
C LEU A 603 -3.99 -0.68 32.84
N GLU A 604 -2.65 -0.68 32.91
CA GLU A 604 -1.86 0.54 33.08
C GLU A 604 -2.01 1.45 31.85
N LEU A 605 -1.96 0.90 30.64
CA LEU A 605 -2.18 1.64 29.40
C LEU A 605 -3.60 2.25 29.35
N ALA A 606 -4.62 1.48 29.73
CA ALA A 606 -5.99 1.98 29.84
C ALA A 606 -6.11 3.11 30.87
N GLY A 607 -5.37 3.04 31.99
CA GLY A 607 -5.27 4.11 32.97
C GLY A 607 -4.63 5.39 32.44
N VAL A 608 -3.59 5.26 31.59
CA VAL A 608 -2.95 6.40 30.93
C VAL A 608 -3.91 7.13 29.99
N LEU A 609 -4.77 6.39 29.28
CA LEU A 609 -5.77 6.95 28.37
C LEU A 609 -7.09 7.36 29.06
N ASP A 610 -7.18 7.24 30.39
CA ASP A 610 -8.37 7.51 31.21
C ASP A 610 -9.60 6.67 30.81
N VAL A 611 -9.38 5.44 30.37
CA VAL A 611 -10.44 4.49 29.98
C VAL A 611 -10.45 3.22 30.82
N ARG A 612 -9.81 3.23 31.99
CA ARG A 612 -9.66 2.06 32.87
C ARG A 612 -11.02 1.45 33.27
N SER A 613 -12.05 2.27 33.37
CA SER A 613 -13.41 1.84 33.73
C SER A 613 -14.07 0.92 32.71
N LEU A 614 -13.58 0.92 31.45
CA LEU A 614 -14.07 0.03 30.38
C LEU A 614 -13.50 -1.39 30.49
N PHE A 615 -12.51 -1.61 31.36
CA PHE A 615 -11.83 -2.89 31.54
C PHE A 615 -12.21 -3.52 32.90
N SER A 616 -12.23 -4.86 32.90
CA SER A 616 -12.44 -5.63 34.13
C SER A 616 -11.21 -5.59 35.05
N ASP A 617 -11.40 -5.75 36.34
CA ASP A 617 -10.31 -5.98 37.26
C ASP A 617 -9.78 -7.41 37.20
N LEU A 618 -8.52 -7.62 37.59
CA LEU A 618 -7.87 -8.95 37.55
C LEU A 618 -8.60 -9.95 38.49
N ASP A 619 -9.27 -9.45 39.53
CA ASP A 619 -9.97 -10.27 40.52
C ASP A 619 -11.42 -10.63 40.12
N GLU A 620 -11.95 -10.06 39.03
CA GLU A 620 -13.27 -10.37 38.47
C GLU A 620 -13.24 -11.47 37.37
N ALA A 621 -12.10 -12.10 37.17
CA ALA A 621 -11.84 -13.01 36.04
C ALA A 621 -12.05 -14.50 36.35
N ASP A 622 -12.61 -14.86 37.53
CA ASP A 622 -13.00 -16.22 37.93
C ASP A 622 -14.49 -16.52 37.67
#